data_52b3f9dd383f98635c21b248a69efda4
#
_entry.id   52b3f9dd383f98635c21b248a69efda4
#
_cell.length_a   1.000
_cell.length_b   1.000
_cell.length_c   1.000
_cell.angle_alpha   90.00
_cell.angle_beta   90.00
_cell.angle_gamma   90.00
#
_symmetry.space_group_name_H-M   'P 1'
#
loop_
_entity.id
_entity.type
_entity.pdbx_description
1 polymer ?
#
loop_
_entity_poly.entity_id
_entity_poly.type
_entity_poly.pdbx_seq_one_letter_code
_entity_poly.pdbx_strand_id
1 'polypeptide(L)'
;FQLAVDTGHNTTEFNIETKSYPDPQSPVYENNSDPHKFVDEFLRIVRKYKMEKRVILQSFDWRTLRIIKDEAPGIRTSALYQLSPDSPVDGDTIHMTRREPSPWLAGLSIHDYDGHIAACAYAAGADILSPNFREFTEKDAYEAHELGMKILPWTVNSRNDMLETIEKGADGII
;
A
#
# COMPACT_ATOMS: atom_id res chain seq x y z
N PHE A 1 -17.16 1.91 10.51
CA PHE A 1 -18.25 1.81 9.51
C PHE A 1 -19.61 2.17 10.12
N GLN A 2 -19.98 1.60 11.30
CA GLN A 2 -21.30 1.82 11.89
C GLN A 2 -21.64 3.31 12.05
N LEU A 3 -20.70 4.11 12.56
CA LEU A 3 -20.90 5.56 12.73
C LEU A 3 -21.25 6.25 11.41
N ALA A 4 -20.52 5.94 10.32
CA ALA A 4 -20.77 6.52 9.00
C ALA A 4 -22.14 6.13 8.44
N VAL A 5 -22.59 4.91 8.72
CA VAL A 5 -23.94 4.45 8.36
C VAL A 5 -24.99 5.21 9.17
N ASP A 6 -24.83 5.27 10.50
CA ASP A 6 -25.81 5.88 11.42
C ASP A 6 -25.94 7.40 11.23
N THR A 7 -24.85 8.06 10.80
CA THR A 7 -24.83 9.52 10.57
C THR A 7 -25.10 9.91 9.11
N GLY A 8 -25.40 8.95 8.23
CA GLY A 8 -25.71 9.22 6.83
C GLY A 8 -24.54 9.66 5.96
N HIS A 9 -23.29 9.46 6.41
CA HIS A 9 -22.09 9.78 5.63
C HIS A 9 -21.84 8.76 4.52
N ASN A 10 -22.69 8.76 3.49
CA ASN A 10 -22.74 7.74 2.45
C ASN A 10 -21.61 7.86 1.40
N THR A 11 -20.89 8.98 1.38
CA THR A 11 -19.78 9.23 0.44
C THR A 11 -18.39 9.07 1.06
N THR A 12 -18.30 8.94 2.38
CA THR A 12 -17.02 8.75 3.07
C THR A 12 -16.37 7.44 2.64
N GLU A 13 -15.15 7.50 2.17
CA GLU A 13 -14.30 6.35 1.90
C GLU A 13 -13.33 6.09 3.06
N PHE A 14 -12.84 4.86 3.15
CA PHE A 14 -11.97 4.42 4.23
C PHE A 14 -10.70 3.81 3.66
N ASN A 15 -9.56 4.40 3.99
CA ASN A 15 -8.26 3.82 3.72
C ASN A 15 -7.83 3.01 4.94
N ILE A 16 -7.75 1.69 4.81
CA ILE A 16 -7.58 0.75 5.92
C ILE A 16 -6.27 0.01 5.73
N GLU A 17 -5.39 0.12 6.72
CA GLU A 17 -4.09 -0.51 6.68
C GLU A 17 -4.08 -1.86 7.39
N THR A 18 -3.55 -2.89 6.73
CA THR A 18 -3.17 -4.15 7.37
C THR A 18 -1.74 -4.03 7.92
N LYS A 19 -1.58 -4.32 9.20
CA LYS A 19 -0.29 -4.34 9.90
C LYS A 19 0.17 -5.80 10.05
N SER A 20 0.85 -6.32 9.04
CA SER A 20 1.46 -7.65 9.04
C SER A 20 2.94 -7.57 8.68
N TYR A 21 3.71 -8.55 9.13
CA TYR A 21 5.17 -8.57 9.01
C TYR A 21 5.59 -9.87 8.30
N PRO A 22 5.92 -9.81 7.01
CA PRO A 22 6.23 -11.00 6.22
C PRO A 22 7.63 -11.56 6.47
N ASP A 23 8.54 -10.78 7.07
CA ASP A 23 9.91 -11.17 7.30
C ASP A 23 10.05 -12.05 8.57
N PRO A 24 10.44 -13.32 8.45
CA PRO A 24 10.66 -14.21 9.60
C PRO A 24 11.79 -13.75 10.54
N GLN A 25 12.66 -12.87 10.07
CA GLN A 25 13.73 -12.28 10.88
C GLN A 25 13.28 -11.08 11.72
N SER A 26 12.08 -10.58 11.46
CA SER A 26 11.51 -9.48 12.22
C SER A 26 11.21 -9.92 13.67
N PRO A 27 11.61 -9.14 14.68
CA PRO A 27 11.34 -9.45 16.09
C PRO A 27 9.85 -9.49 16.45
N VAL A 28 8.99 -8.94 15.59
CA VAL A 28 7.53 -8.94 15.77
C VAL A 28 6.83 -10.06 14.99
N TYR A 29 7.57 -10.86 14.23
CA TYR A 29 7.01 -11.91 13.36
C TYR A 29 6.21 -12.96 14.13
N GLU A 30 6.65 -13.35 15.32
CA GLU A 30 5.98 -14.37 16.15
C GLU A 30 4.55 -13.99 16.55
N ASN A 31 4.26 -12.69 16.58
CA ASN A 31 2.93 -12.16 16.89
C ASN A 31 2.12 -11.81 15.64
N ASN A 32 2.62 -12.19 14.47
CA ASN A 32 2.03 -11.83 13.20
C ASN A 32 0.86 -12.75 12.84
N SER A 33 -0.18 -12.18 12.25
CA SER A 33 -1.30 -12.94 11.72
C SER A 33 -0.97 -13.49 10.33
N ASP A 34 -1.47 -14.68 10.02
CA ASP A 34 -1.48 -15.21 8.67
C ASP A 34 -2.17 -14.18 7.74
N PRO A 35 -1.57 -13.78 6.62
CA PRO A 35 -2.13 -12.77 5.72
C PRO A 35 -3.50 -13.16 5.16
N HIS A 36 -3.77 -14.45 4.92
CA HIS A 36 -5.10 -14.92 4.51
C HIS A 36 -6.14 -14.68 5.59
N LYS A 37 -5.85 -15.06 6.85
CA LYS A 37 -6.78 -14.81 7.96
C LYS A 37 -7.04 -13.33 8.18
N PHE A 38 -6.02 -12.49 7.96
CA PHE A 38 -6.17 -11.03 8.06
C PHE A 38 -7.13 -10.51 6.99
N VAL A 39 -6.95 -10.95 5.75
CA VAL A 39 -7.80 -10.58 4.62
C VAL A 39 -9.21 -11.12 4.78
N ASP A 40 -9.38 -12.37 5.23
CA ASP A 40 -10.68 -12.97 5.52
C ASP A 40 -11.50 -12.13 6.51
N GLU A 41 -10.85 -11.70 7.60
CA GLU A 41 -11.51 -10.87 8.62
C GLU A 41 -11.83 -9.47 8.09
N PHE A 42 -10.93 -8.86 7.32
CA PHE A 42 -11.18 -7.60 6.63
C PHE A 42 -12.41 -7.73 5.72
N LEU A 43 -12.45 -8.73 4.84
CA LEU A 43 -13.56 -8.98 3.92
C LEU A 43 -14.87 -9.26 4.66
N ARG A 44 -14.82 -10.03 5.73
CA ARG A 44 -15.99 -10.31 6.57
C ARG A 44 -16.62 -9.02 7.09
N ILE A 45 -15.80 -8.07 7.58
CA ILE A 45 -16.27 -6.79 8.10
C ILE A 45 -16.77 -5.88 6.96
N VAL A 46 -16.01 -5.75 5.88
CA VAL A 46 -16.37 -4.91 4.73
C VAL A 46 -17.70 -5.35 4.11
N ARG A 47 -17.89 -6.66 3.90
CA ARG A 47 -19.12 -7.25 3.36
C ARG A 47 -20.32 -7.08 4.31
N LYS A 48 -20.10 -7.24 5.63
CA LYS A 48 -21.15 -7.01 6.64
C LYS A 48 -21.75 -5.61 6.52
N TYR A 49 -20.94 -4.60 6.24
CA TYR A 49 -21.40 -3.20 6.14
C TYR A 49 -21.64 -2.74 4.68
N LYS A 50 -21.44 -3.61 3.68
CA LYS A 50 -21.57 -3.30 2.25
C LYS A 50 -20.67 -2.13 1.82
N MET A 51 -19.41 -2.17 2.27
CA MET A 51 -18.42 -1.09 2.06
C MET A 51 -17.41 -1.38 0.95
N GLU A 52 -17.59 -2.44 0.16
CA GLU A 52 -16.61 -2.88 -0.85
C GLU A 52 -16.19 -1.77 -1.82
N LYS A 53 -17.11 -0.88 -2.19
CA LYS A 53 -16.84 0.25 -3.08
C LYS A 53 -16.28 1.49 -2.38
N ARG A 54 -16.21 1.46 -1.06
CA ARG A 54 -15.86 2.61 -0.20
C ARG A 54 -14.60 2.39 0.61
N VAL A 55 -13.92 1.26 0.41
CA VAL A 55 -12.68 0.93 1.10
C VAL A 55 -11.51 0.88 0.12
N ILE A 56 -10.35 1.22 0.64
CA ILE A 56 -9.04 0.95 0.07
C ILE A 56 -8.31 0.09 1.10
N LEU A 57 -7.77 -1.04 0.70
CA LEU A 57 -6.85 -1.81 1.54
C LEU A 57 -5.44 -1.33 1.25
N GLN A 58 -4.75 -0.77 2.25
CA GLN A 58 -3.33 -0.42 2.12
C GLN A 58 -2.46 -1.33 2.99
N SER A 59 -1.24 -1.58 2.53
CA SER A 59 -0.28 -2.38 3.28
C SER A 59 1.15 -2.18 2.81
N PHE A 60 2.10 -2.29 3.75
CA PHE A 60 3.50 -2.56 3.46
C PHE A 60 3.74 -4.02 3.07
N ASP A 61 2.94 -4.94 3.60
CA ASP A 61 2.94 -6.35 3.22
C ASP A 61 2.06 -6.58 1.99
N TRP A 62 2.67 -6.54 0.80
CA TRP A 62 1.93 -6.65 -0.47
C TRP A 62 1.31 -8.03 -0.72
N ARG A 63 1.63 -9.04 0.12
CA ARG A 63 0.93 -10.33 0.07
C ARG A 63 -0.57 -10.15 0.31
N THR A 64 -0.96 -9.26 1.24
CA THR A 64 -2.36 -8.97 1.54
C THR A 64 -3.08 -8.30 0.37
N LEU A 65 -2.36 -7.45 -0.41
CA LEU A 65 -2.90 -6.82 -1.62
C LEU A 65 -3.19 -7.85 -2.71
N ARG A 66 -2.28 -8.81 -2.91
CA ARG A 66 -2.49 -9.91 -3.88
C ARG A 66 -3.68 -10.77 -3.50
N ILE A 67 -3.78 -11.18 -2.24
CA ILE A 67 -4.89 -11.99 -1.73
C ILE A 67 -6.22 -11.27 -1.98
N ILE A 68 -6.31 -9.96 -1.68
CA ILE A 68 -7.53 -9.18 -1.96
C ILE A 68 -7.86 -9.15 -3.44
N LYS A 69 -6.86 -9.03 -4.34
CA LYS A 69 -7.11 -9.04 -5.78
C LYS A 69 -7.64 -10.37 -6.28
N ASP A 70 -7.20 -11.47 -5.67
CA ASP A 70 -7.71 -12.81 -6.01
C ASP A 70 -9.14 -13.03 -5.48
N GLU A 71 -9.46 -12.57 -4.25
CA GLU A 71 -10.72 -12.87 -3.58
C GLU A 71 -11.82 -11.82 -3.78
N ALA A 72 -11.45 -10.56 -3.99
CA ALA A 72 -12.35 -9.42 -4.14
C ALA A 72 -11.74 -8.35 -5.06
N PRO A 73 -11.55 -8.62 -6.37
CA PRO A 73 -10.84 -7.74 -7.30
C PRO A 73 -11.46 -6.34 -7.46
N GLY A 74 -12.69 -6.14 -7.03
CA GLY A 74 -13.36 -4.85 -7.02
C GLY A 74 -12.96 -3.92 -5.87
N ILE A 75 -12.22 -4.42 -4.88
CA ILE A 75 -11.68 -3.61 -3.79
C ILE A 75 -10.37 -2.98 -4.25
N ARG A 76 -10.24 -1.67 -4.07
CA ARG A 76 -9.01 -0.93 -4.38
C ARG A 76 -7.90 -1.28 -3.38
N THR A 77 -6.68 -1.36 -3.89
CA THR A 77 -5.48 -1.71 -3.11
C THR A 77 -4.44 -0.61 -3.22
N SER A 78 -3.70 -0.37 -2.13
CA SER A 78 -2.67 0.65 -2.06
C SER A 78 -1.36 0.07 -1.50
N ALA A 79 -0.32 0.11 -2.32
CA ALA A 79 1.02 -0.39 -1.99
C ALA A 79 1.80 0.69 -1.23
N LEU A 80 1.89 0.53 0.08
CA LEU A 80 2.77 1.35 0.91
C LEU A 80 4.22 0.95 0.70
N TYR A 81 5.13 1.92 0.62
CA TYR A 81 6.56 1.67 0.63
C TYR A 81 7.36 2.83 1.20
N GLN A 82 8.54 2.50 1.66
CA GLN A 82 9.61 3.41 2.05
C GLN A 82 10.93 2.83 1.55
N LEU A 83 11.79 3.66 0.99
CA LEU A 83 13.12 3.26 0.57
C LEU A 83 14.07 3.24 1.77
N SER A 84 14.85 2.17 1.89
CA SER A 84 15.97 2.14 2.83
C SER A 84 17.23 1.80 2.06
N PRO A 85 18.08 2.77 1.79
CA PRO A 85 19.35 2.50 1.11
C PRO A 85 20.31 1.67 1.96
N ASP A 86 20.27 1.78 3.29
CA ASP A 86 21.34 1.30 4.16
C ASP A 86 20.91 0.52 5.42
N SER A 87 19.61 0.29 5.66
CA SER A 87 19.18 -0.46 6.84
C SER A 87 18.95 -1.93 6.53
N PRO A 88 19.71 -2.84 7.16
CA PRO A 88 19.53 -4.29 6.96
C PRO A 88 18.33 -4.88 7.72
N VAL A 89 17.61 -4.11 8.53
CA VAL A 89 16.70 -4.65 9.57
C VAL A 89 15.28 -4.13 9.51
N ASP A 90 14.98 -3.07 8.78
CA ASP A 90 13.64 -2.48 8.82
C ASP A 90 12.73 -3.07 7.75
N GLY A 91 11.80 -3.89 8.22
CA GLY A 91 10.87 -4.63 7.43
C GLY A 91 9.89 -3.82 6.59
N ASP A 92 9.81 -2.51 6.77
CA ASP A 92 8.87 -1.63 6.05
C ASP A 92 9.49 -0.98 4.81
N THR A 93 10.68 -1.42 4.39
CA THR A 93 11.46 -0.73 3.37
C THR A 93 11.81 -1.60 2.17
N ILE A 94 11.79 -0.98 0.99
CA ILE A 94 12.30 -1.60 -0.22
C ILE A 94 13.81 -1.40 -0.28
N HIS A 95 14.56 -2.50 -0.28
CA HIS A 95 16.01 -2.47 -0.46
C HIS A 95 16.35 -2.44 -1.95
N MET A 96 16.76 -1.27 -2.44
CA MET A 96 17.15 -1.09 -3.84
C MET A 96 18.40 -1.87 -4.25
N THR A 97 19.21 -2.32 -3.29
CA THR A 97 20.47 -3.04 -3.55
C THR A 97 20.34 -4.57 -3.51
N ARG A 98 19.26 -5.10 -2.96
CA ARG A 98 19.04 -6.55 -2.87
C ARG A 98 18.37 -7.07 -4.13
N ARG A 99 18.92 -8.15 -4.69
CA ARG A 99 18.37 -8.81 -5.89
C ARG A 99 17.42 -9.95 -5.58
N GLU A 100 17.45 -10.45 -4.35
CA GLU A 100 16.57 -11.54 -3.91
C GLU A 100 15.12 -11.06 -3.83
N PRO A 101 14.15 -11.95 -4.11
CA PRO A 101 12.74 -11.65 -3.89
C PRO A 101 12.48 -11.18 -2.46
N SER A 102 11.71 -10.10 -2.33
CA SER A 102 11.37 -9.55 -1.02
C SER A 102 10.08 -10.17 -0.48
N PRO A 103 10.05 -10.64 0.77
CA PRO A 103 8.80 -11.08 1.38
C PRO A 103 7.76 -9.94 1.48
N TRP A 104 8.21 -8.69 1.63
CA TRP A 104 7.35 -7.51 1.67
C TRP A 104 6.66 -7.22 0.34
N LEU A 105 7.33 -7.49 -0.77
CA LEU A 105 6.84 -7.27 -2.13
C LEU A 105 6.09 -8.50 -2.68
N ALA A 106 5.49 -9.31 -1.81
CA ALA A 106 4.81 -10.53 -2.18
C ALA A 106 5.69 -11.54 -2.95
N GLY A 107 6.99 -11.57 -2.64
CA GLY A 107 7.97 -12.44 -3.29
C GLY A 107 8.48 -11.90 -4.64
N LEU A 108 8.20 -10.65 -4.98
CA LEU A 108 8.78 -9.99 -6.15
C LEU A 108 10.14 -9.38 -5.81
N SER A 109 10.98 -9.22 -6.83
CA SER A 109 12.21 -8.43 -6.76
C SER A 109 12.03 -7.15 -7.57
N ILE A 110 12.38 -6.00 -7.00
CA ILE A 110 12.33 -4.73 -7.73
C ILE A 110 13.27 -4.72 -8.95
N HIS A 111 14.33 -5.55 -8.92
CA HIS A 111 15.27 -5.67 -10.03
C HIS A 111 14.69 -6.35 -11.26
N ASP A 112 13.64 -7.17 -11.10
CA ASP A 112 12.91 -7.75 -12.23
C ASP A 112 12.08 -6.70 -12.99
N TYR A 113 12.00 -5.50 -12.42
CA TYR A 113 11.31 -4.33 -12.98
C TYR A 113 12.27 -3.15 -13.20
N ASP A 114 13.55 -3.41 -13.40
CA ASP A 114 14.60 -2.40 -13.63
C ASP A 114 14.65 -1.28 -12.56
N GLY A 115 14.23 -1.59 -11.34
CA GLY A 115 14.15 -0.63 -10.23
C GLY A 115 12.91 0.26 -10.24
N HIS A 116 11.94 0.02 -11.15
CA HIS A 116 10.69 0.77 -11.24
C HIS A 116 9.67 0.26 -10.22
N ILE A 117 9.53 1.00 -9.11
CA ILE A 117 8.65 0.61 -7.99
C ILE A 117 7.19 0.55 -8.42
N ALA A 118 6.74 1.50 -9.23
CA ALA A 118 5.38 1.51 -9.76
C ALA A 118 5.06 0.24 -10.54
N ALA A 119 5.97 -0.23 -11.41
CA ALA A 119 5.80 -1.45 -12.17
C ALA A 119 5.75 -2.70 -11.27
N CYS A 120 6.60 -2.75 -10.24
CA CYS A 120 6.60 -3.83 -9.27
C CYS A 120 5.29 -3.87 -8.45
N ALA A 121 4.82 -2.71 -7.99
CA ALA A 121 3.56 -2.58 -7.25
C ALA A 121 2.35 -2.95 -8.12
N TYR A 122 2.34 -2.51 -9.37
CA TYR A 122 1.33 -2.89 -10.36
C TYR A 122 1.27 -4.42 -10.56
N ALA A 123 2.43 -5.06 -10.69
CA ALA A 123 2.52 -6.52 -10.82
C ALA A 123 2.07 -7.25 -9.53
N ALA A 124 2.19 -6.62 -8.37
CA ALA A 124 1.62 -7.12 -7.11
C ALA A 124 0.09 -6.91 -7.01
N GLY A 125 -0.53 -6.24 -7.98
CA GLY A 125 -1.96 -5.99 -8.03
C GLY A 125 -2.40 -4.70 -7.33
N ALA A 126 -1.51 -3.72 -7.13
CA ALA A 126 -1.86 -2.44 -6.56
C ALA A 126 -2.57 -1.52 -7.59
N ASP A 127 -3.63 -0.84 -7.15
CA ASP A 127 -4.28 0.24 -7.91
C ASP A 127 -3.69 1.61 -7.56
N ILE A 128 -3.04 1.70 -6.40
CA ILE A 128 -2.52 2.92 -5.82
C ILE A 128 -1.10 2.67 -5.34
N LEU A 129 -0.19 3.60 -5.63
CA LEU A 129 1.15 3.64 -5.09
C LEU A 129 1.20 4.65 -3.93
N SER A 130 1.71 4.26 -2.76
CA SER A 130 1.75 5.12 -1.57
C SER A 130 3.15 5.18 -0.96
N PRO A 131 3.99 6.11 -1.46
CA PRO A 131 5.35 6.34 -0.98
C PRO A 131 5.40 7.16 0.32
N ASN A 132 6.53 7.08 1.03
CA ASN A 132 6.90 8.13 1.96
C ASN A 132 7.06 9.46 1.18
N PHE A 133 6.37 10.53 1.62
CA PHE A 133 6.34 11.80 0.88
C PHE A 133 7.71 12.47 0.72
N ARG A 134 8.67 12.19 1.61
CA ARG A 134 10.04 12.73 1.53
C ARG A 134 10.87 12.10 0.42
N GLU A 135 10.50 10.92 0.01
CA GLU A 135 11.15 10.15 -1.05
C GLU A 135 10.42 10.28 -2.38
N PHE A 136 9.18 10.76 -2.34
CA PHE A 136 8.31 10.92 -3.48
C PHE A 136 8.82 11.96 -4.48
N THR A 137 8.87 11.59 -5.75
CA THR A 137 9.34 12.44 -6.85
C THR A 137 8.27 12.55 -7.95
N GLU A 138 8.40 13.57 -8.82
CA GLU A 138 7.58 13.69 -10.03
C GLU A 138 7.69 12.47 -10.96
N LYS A 139 8.87 11.82 -10.96
CA LYS A 139 9.08 10.59 -11.73
C LYS A 139 8.19 9.45 -11.24
N ASP A 140 8.06 9.30 -9.92
CA ASP A 140 7.19 8.26 -9.33
C ASP A 140 5.72 8.50 -9.71
N ALA A 141 5.28 9.76 -9.71
CA ALA A 141 3.94 10.13 -10.16
C ALA A 141 3.74 9.78 -11.64
N TYR A 142 4.67 10.17 -12.49
CA TYR A 142 4.61 9.88 -13.92
C TYR A 142 4.55 8.37 -14.19
N GLU A 143 5.43 7.58 -13.59
CA GLU A 143 5.47 6.11 -13.76
C GLU A 143 4.18 5.43 -13.28
N ALA A 144 3.63 5.86 -12.15
CA ALA A 144 2.35 5.35 -11.65
C ALA A 144 1.19 5.67 -12.62
N HIS A 145 1.12 6.91 -13.11
CA HIS A 145 0.08 7.35 -14.03
C HIS A 145 0.15 6.63 -15.39
N GLU A 146 1.34 6.37 -15.93
CA GLU A 146 1.52 5.59 -17.17
C GLU A 146 0.95 4.16 -17.04
N LEU A 147 0.91 3.61 -15.83
CA LEU A 147 0.32 2.31 -15.53
C LEU A 147 -1.17 2.40 -15.15
N GLY A 148 -1.76 3.60 -15.16
CA GLY A 148 -3.13 3.84 -14.75
C GLY A 148 -3.35 3.76 -13.24
N MET A 149 -2.28 3.76 -12.45
CA MET A 149 -2.32 3.81 -10.99
C MET A 149 -2.52 5.24 -10.51
N LYS A 150 -3.03 5.37 -9.28
CA LYS A 150 -2.98 6.64 -8.53
C LYS A 150 -1.79 6.65 -7.59
N ILE A 151 -1.42 7.88 -7.12
CA ILE A 151 -0.34 8.03 -6.15
C ILE A 151 -0.80 8.88 -4.95
N LEU A 152 -0.65 8.29 -3.75
CA LEU A 152 -1.07 8.88 -2.47
C LEU A 152 0.08 8.82 -1.45
N PRO A 153 0.97 9.82 -1.42
CA PRO A 153 2.08 9.85 -0.47
C PRO A 153 1.65 10.03 0.99
N TRP A 154 2.45 9.49 1.94
CA TRP A 154 2.27 9.53 3.40
C TRP A 154 3.58 9.94 4.12
N THR A 155 3.61 10.44 5.37
CA THR A 155 2.50 11.08 6.06
C THR A 155 2.66 12.58 5.92
N VAL A 156 1.72 13.26 5.28
CA VAL A 156 1.85 14.68 4.87
C VAL A 156 1.03 15.56 5.82
N ASN A 157 1.69 16.20 6.77
CA ASN A 157 1.01 16.92 7.86
C ASN A 157 1.11 18.46 7.78
N SER A 158 2.13 19.00 7.09
CA SER A 158 2.28 20.44 6.99
C SER A 158 1.67 20.98 5.70
N ARG A 159 1.16 22.23 5.74
CA ARG A 159 0.61 22.87 4.55
C ARG A 159 1.63 22.98 3.41
N ASN A 160 2.89 23.23 3.73
CA ASN A 160 3.93 23.35 2.71
C ASN A 160 4.22 22.01 2.06
N ASP A 161 4.34 20.94 2.86
CA ASP A 161 4.55 19.58 2.34
C ASP A 161 3.35 19.13 1.49
N MET A 162 2.11 19.50 1.87
CA MET A 162 0.91 19.22 1.06
C MET A 162 0.99 19.88 -0.31
N LEU A 163 1.35 21.17 -0.38
CA LEU A 163 1.47 21.89 -1.64
C LEU A 163 2.57 21.31 -2.51
N GLU A 164 3.76 21.06 -1.96
CA GLU A 164 4.88 20.45 -2.68
C GLU A 164 4.50 19.06 -3.22
N THR A 165 3.83 18.25 -2.42
CA THR A 165 3.41 16.90 -2.81
C THR A 165 2.39 16.94 -3.95
N ILE A 166 1.44 17.88 -3.92
CA ILE A 166 0.46 18.07 -4.99
C ILE A 166 1.15 18.57 -6.27
N GLU A 167 2.11 19.51 -6.16
CA GLU A 167 2.88 20.02 -7.30
C GLU A 167 3.69 18.93 -7.99
N LYS A 168 4.16 17.93 -7.25
CA LYS A 168 4.82 16.73 -7.80
C LYS A 168 3.88 15.75 -8.51
N GLY A 169 2.57 16.01 -8.51
CA GLY A 169 1.59 15.20 -9.23
C GLY A 169 0.85 14.16 -8.38
N ALA A 170 0.83 14.29 -7.05
CA ALA A 170 0.04 13.40 -6.22
C ALA A 170 -1.47 13.55 -6.48
N ASP A 171 -2.20 12.43 -6.56
CA ASP A 171 -3.68 12.39 -6.69
C ASP A 171 -4.40 12.66 -5.37
N GLY A 172 -3.70 12.48 -4.27
CA GLY A 172 -4.17 12.72 -2.91
C GLY A 172 -3.03 12.57 -1.91
N ILE A 173 -3.31 12.73 -0.64
CA ILE A 173 -2.33 12.66 0.45
C ILE A 173 -2.88 11.88 1.65
N ILE A 174 -2.00 11.25 2.39
CA ILE A 174 -2.27 10.52 3.64
C ILE A 174 -1.53 11.19 4.80
#